data_35918c04704d707d29b3577c6d72101a
#
_entry.id   35918c04704d707d29b3577c6d72101a
#
_cell.length_a   1.000
_cell.length_b   1.000
_cell.length_c   1.000
_cell.angle_alpha   90.00
_cell.angle_beta   90.00
_cell.angle_gamma   90.00
#
_symmetry.space_group_name_H-M   'P 1'
#
loop_
_entity.id
_entity.type
_entity.pdbx_description
1 polymer ?
#
loop_
_entity_poly.entity_id
_entity_poly.type
_entity_poly.pdbx_seq_one_letter_code
_entity_poly.pdbx_strand_id
1 'polypeptide(L)'
;MWGTDATRFYTEQDGWCWFFGAIDHYSDDLVGWHVAKLGDRWAALEPIRQGVRQACGGFSNDVARGLRVRYDWGLQCIADAWINEVKWLGITISPSYVGEPECNGVAERFMRTLKEQCLYLHRFTSLPEARTIIGTFIARYNAEWLIERLGHRTPAAARAAALAAWPWSLTKRDRTVAPGSTIVAAAIP
;
A
#
# COMPACT_ATOMS: atom_id res chain seq x y z
N MET A 1 -3.39 -1.72 -9.34
CA MET A 1 -2.00 -2.11 -9.03
C MET A 1 -1.53 -1.33 -7.83
N TRP A 2 -0.85 -1.98 -6.88
CA TRP A 2 -0.26 -1.30 -5.75
C TRP A 2 1.25 -1.17 -5.91
N GLY A 3 1.81 -0.04 -5.47
CA GLY A 3 3.25 0.17 -5.34
C GLY A 3 3.64 0.08 -3.88
N THR A 4 4.75 -0.59 -3.57
CA THR A 4 5.31 -0.61 -2.22
C THR A 4 6.63 0.13 -2.19
N ASP A 5 6.86 0.84 -1.10
CA ASP A 5 8.12 1.54 -0.86
C ASP A 5 8.37 1.67 0.64
N ALA A 6 9.60 1.96 1.01
CA ALA A 6 10.03 2.08 2.40
C ALA A 6 10.95 3.27 2.60
N THR A 7 10.89 3.84 3.80
CA THR A 7 11.83 4.89 4.21
C THR A 7 12.21 4.74 5.67
N ARG A 8 13.31 5.37 6.06
CA ARG A 8 13.79 5.39 7.45
C ARG A 8 13.45 6.73 8.10
N PHE A 9 13.19 6.67 9.40
CA PHE A 9 13.05 7.84 10.27
C PHE A 9 13.69 7.54 11.63
N TYR A 10 13.91 8.58 12.41
CA TYR A 10 14.60 8.45 13.70
C TYR A 10 13.66 8.75 14.85
N THR A 11 13.76 7.99 15.94
CA THR A 11 13.13 8.27 17.23
C THR A 11 14.21 8.34 18.32
N GLU A 12 13.99 9.13 19.37
CA GLU A 12 14.97 9.33 20.43
C GLU A 12 15.23 8.05 21.24
N GLN A 13 14.19 7.31 21.56
CA GLN A 13 14.28 6.09 22.37
C GLN A 13 14.66 4.84 21.56
N ASP A 14 14.12 4.72 20.33
CA ASP A 14 14.30 3.51 19.53
C ASP A 14 15.40 3.66 18.47
N GLY A 15 15.90 4.89 18.20
CA GLY A 15 16.87 5.17 17.15
C GLY A 15 16.25 5.06 15.75
N TRP A 16 17.01 4.56 14.77
CA TRP A 16 16.51 4.39 13.41
C TRP A 16 15.42 3.34 13.30
N CYS A 17 14.30 3.76 12.74
CA CYS A 17 13.11 2.97 12.49
C CYS A 17 12.74 3.01 11.00
N TRP A 18 11.84 2.13 10.60
CA TRP A 18 11.37 2.00 9.23
C TRP A 18 9.90 2.32 9.12
N PHE A 19 9.54 2.98 8.04
CA PHE A 19 8.19 3.09 7.53
C PHE A 19 8.09 2.27 6.24
N PHE A 20 7.03 1.48 6.12
CA PHE A 20 6.64 0.74 4.91
C PHE A 20 5.25 1.18 4.49
N GLY A 21 5.03 1.38 3.21
CA GLY A 21 3.74 1.77 2.64
C GLY A 21 3.38 0.96 1.41
N ALA A 22 2.09 0.73 1.24
CA ALA A 22 1.49 0.22 0.01
C ALA A 22 0.47 1.24 -0.49
N ILE A 23 0.62 1.70 -1.72
CA ILE A 23 -0.20 2.75 -2.31
C ILE A 23 -0.85 2.26 -3.60
N ASP A 24 -2.11 2.59 -3.81
CA ASP A 24 -2.80 2.29 -5.06
C ASP A 24 -2.39 3.28 -6.15
N HIS A 25 -1.83 2.79 -7.24
CA HIS A 25 -1.38 3.61 -8.37
C HIS A 25 -2.51 4.37 -9.08
N TYR A 26 -3.75 3.92 -8.97
CA TYR A 26 -4.89 4.59 -9.58
C TYR A 26 -5.36 5.78 -8.74
N SER A 27 -5.63 5.54 -7.47
CA SER A 27 -6.26 6.51 -6.57
C SER A 27 -5.28 7.30 -5.71
N ASP A 28 -4.00 6.96 -5.69
CA ASP A 28 -2.99 7.43 -4.73
C ASP A 28 -3.38 7.17 -3.25
N ASP A 29 -4.36 6.28 -3.01
CA ASP A 29 -4.79 5.90 -1.67
C ASP A 29 -3.74 5.00 -1.01
N LEU A 30 -3.26 5.37 0.16
CA LEU A 30 -2.37 4.50 0.93
C LEU A 30 -3.21 3.39 1.56
N VAL A 31 -3.18 2.23 0.93
CA VAL A 31 -4.03 1.07 1.27
C VAL A 31 -3.55 0.29 2.49
N GLY A 32 -2.30 0.48 2.86
CA GLY A 32 -1.72 -0.10 4.07
C GLY A 32 -0.37 0.52 4.39
N TRP A 33 -0.01 0.49 5.67
CA TRP A 33 1.27 1.02 6.15
C TRP A 33 1.70 0.37 7.45
N HIS A 34 3.00 0.40 7.71
CA HIS A 34 3.57 -0.15 8.93
C HIS A 34 4.81 0.63 9.36
N VAL A 35 5.02 0.75 10.67
CA VAL A 35 6.28 1.24 11.25
C VAL A 35 6.88 0.18 12.15
N ALA A 36 8.18 -0.03 12.00
CA ALA A 36 8.91 -1.07 12.71
C ALA A 36 10.33 -0.63 13.07
N LYS A 37 10.86 -1.21 14.14
CA LYS A 37 12.26 -1.03 14.53
C LYS A 37 13.20 -1.68 13.50
N LEU A 38 12.83 -2.86 13.01
CA LEU A 38 13.60 -3.63 12.04
C LEU A 38 12.96 -3.54 10.67
N GLY A 39 13.80 -3.30 9.66
CA GLY A 39 13.38 -3.29 8.27
C GLY A 39 13.50 -4.69 7.67
N ASP A 40 12.69 -5.62 8.13
CA ASP A 40 12.70 -6.99 7.65
C ASP A 40 11.54 -7.30 6.69
N ARG A 41 11.56 -8.52 6.14
CA ARG A 41 10.53 -9.01 5.20
C ARG A 41 9.12 -9.03 5.80
N TRP A 42 9.00 -9.22 7.11
CA TRP A 42 7.71 -9.30 7.79
C TRP A 42 7.08 -7.90 7.92
N ALA A 43 7.91 -6.92 8.28
CA ALA A 43 7.50 -5.52 8.31
C ALA A 43 7.11 -5.01 6.91
N ALA A 44 7.81 -5.45 5.86
CA ALA A 44 7.48 -5.12 4.47
C ALA A 44 6.18 -5.78 3.96
N LEU A 45 5.77 -6.93 4.54
CA LEU A 45 4.51 -7.60 4.21
C LEU A 45 3.30 -6.93 4.84
N GLU A 46 3.45 -6.29 5.99
CA GLU A 46 2.32 -5.81 6.78
C GLU A 46 1.44 -4.78 6.05
N PRO A 47 1.97 -3.83 5.25
CA PRO A 47 1.15 -2.95 4.43
C PRO A 47 0.28 -3.69 3.41
N ILE A 48 0.83 -4.75 2.78
CA ILE A 48 0.08 -5.57 1.83
C ILE A 48 -1.02 -6.35 2.54
N ARG A 49 -0.72 -6.94 3.70
CA ARG A 49 -1.69 -7.65 4.53
C ARG A 49 -2.87 -6.77 4.94
N GLN A 50 -2.59 -5.55 5.36
CA GLN A 50 -3.61 -4.56 5.73
C GLN A 50 -4.48 -4.21 4.53
N GLY A 51 -3.88 -3.86 3.42
CA GLY A 51 -4.57 -3.52 2.18
C GLY A 51 -5.47 -4.67 1.69
N VAL A 52 -4.97 -5.91 1.70
CA VAL A 52 -5.74 -7.10 1.30
C VAL A 52 -6.93 -7.33 2.22
N ARG A 53 -6.74 -7.29 3.55
CA ARG A 53 -7.86 -7.44 4.50
C ARG A 53 -8.93 -6.39 4.28
N GLN A 54 -8.53 -5.14 4.05
CA GLN A 54 -9.46 -4.04 3.83
C GLN A 54 -10.18 -4.13 2.48
N ALA A 55 -9.44 -4.43 1.40
CA ALA A 55 -10.00 -4.44 0.05
C ALA A 55 -10.79 -5.71 -0.26
N CYS A 56 -10.32 -6.87 0.23
CA CYS A 56 -10.90 -8.18 -0.09
C CYS A 56 -11.80 -8.72 1.03
N GLY A 57 -11.84 -8.07 2.19
CA GLY A 57 -12.66 -8.46 3.34
C GLY A 57 -12.20 -9.74 4.03
N GLY A 58 -10.97 -10.20 3.77
CA GLY A 58 -10.41 -11.42 4.35
C GLY A 58 -8.93 -11.59 4.07
N PHE A 59 -8.38 -12.70 4.54
CA PHE A 59 -6.99 -13.10 4.32
C PHE A 59 -6.93 -14.61 4.11
N SER A 60 -6.89 -15.03 2.86
CA SER A 60 -6.89 -16.45 2.46
C SER A 60 -6.15 -16.64 1.13
N ASN A 61 -5.92 -17.89 0.76
CA ASN A 61 -5.32 -18.23 -0.52
C ASN A 61 -6.14 -17.62 -1.67
N ASP A 62 -5.45 -17.04 -2.65
CA ASP A 62 -6.02 -16.43 -3.87
C ASP A 62 -7.06 -15.29 -3.62
N VAL A 63 -7.17 -14.76 -2.41
CA VAL A 63 -8.18 -13.74 -2.06
C VAL A 63 -8.01 -12.43 -2.84
N ALA A 64 -6.78 -12.12 -3.23
CA ALA A 64 -6.41 -10.92 -3.98
C ALA A 64 -6.01 -11.23 -5.45
N ARG A 65 -6.56 -12.31 -6.02
CA ARG A 65 -6.29 -12.70 -7.41
C ARG A 65 -6.62 -11.55 -8.37
N GLY A 66 -5.68 -11.25 -9.27
CA GLY A 66 -5.76 -10.14 -10.23
C GLY A 66 -5.12 -8.84 -9.74
N LEU A 67 -4.84 -8.71 -8.44
CA LEU A 67 -4.02 -7.62 -7.95
C LEU A 67 -2.57 -7.78 -8.42
N ARG A 68 -1.95 -6.66 -8.77
CA ARG A 68 -0.52 -6.58 -9.04
C ARG A 68 0.15 -5.75 -7.97
N VAL A 69 1.31 -6.19 -7.47
CA VAL A 69 2.15 -5.41 -6.56
C VAL A 69 3.47 -5.11 -7.25
N ARG A 70 3.80 -3.84 -7.29
CA ARG A 70 5.11 -3.34 -7.71
C ARG A 70 5.95 -3.03 -6.48
N TYR A 71 7.19 -3.44 -6.53
CA TYR A 71 8.16 -3.16 -5.48
C TYR A 71 9.49 -2.75 -6.09
N ASP A 72 10.24 -1.96 -5.34
CA ASP A 72 11.64 -1.72 -5.63
C ASP A 72 12.50 -2.91 -5.15
N TRP A 73 13.69 -3.09 -5.75
CA TRP A 73 14.61 -4.19 -5.47
C TRP A 73 15.22 -4.14 -4.06
N GLY A 74 14.50 -3.61 -3.07
CA GLY A 74 14.91 -3.67 -1.68
C GLY A 74 15.05 -5.11 -1.19
N LEU A 75 16.11 -5.40 -0.43
CA LEU A 75 16.43 -6.75 0.10
C LEU A 75 15.25 -7.42 0.83
N GLN A 76 14.34 -6.64 1.42
CA GLN A 76 13.19 -7.15 2.15
C GLN A 76 12.15 -7.81 1.23
N CYS A 77 11.99 -7.30 0.00
CA CYS A 77 10.98 -7.76 -0.96
C CYS A 77 11.47 -8.91 -1.86
N ILE A 78 12.77 -9.16 -1.91
CA ILE A 78 13.34 -10.30 -2.65
C ILE A 78 13.45 -11.57 -1.78
N ALA A 79 13.12 -11.49 -0.51
CA ALA A 79 13.13 -12.67 0.36
C ALA A 79 12.02 -13.65 -0.02
N ASP A 80 12.36 -14.95 -0.11
CA ASP A 80 11.42 -16.01 -0.50
C ASP A 80 10.12 -15.98 0.29
N ALA A 81 10.17 -15.69 1.59
CA ALA A 81 8.98 -15.62 2.42
C ALA A 81 8.02 -14.50 1.99
N TRP A 82 8.54 -13.33 1.57
CA TRP A 82 7.74 -12.24 1.05
C TRP A 82 7.10 -12.63 -0.29
N ILE A 83 7.90 -13.16 -1.20
CA ILE A 83 7.47 -13.61 -2.53
C ILE A 83 6.39 -14.69 -2.41
N ASN A 84 6.60 -15.67 -1.55
CA ASN A 84 5.70 -16.80 -1.36
C ASN A 84 4.35 -16.36 -0.78
N GLU A 85 4.34 -15.45 0.20
CA GLU A 85 3.09 -14.95 0.77
C GLU A 85 2.30 -14.11 -0.22
N VAL A 86 2.96 -13.21 -0.96
CA VAL A 86 2.33 -12.40 -1.99
C VAL A 86 1.72 -13.28 -3.09
N LYS A 87 2.43 -14.30 -3.54
CA LYS A 87 1.90 -15.29 -4.49
C LYS A 87 0.75 -16.11 -3.93
N TRP A 88 0.84 -16.53 -2.65
CA TRP A 88 -0.22 -17.27 -1.98
C TRP A 88 -1.52 -16.47 -1.90
N LEU A 89 -1.44 -15.16 -1.73
CA LEU A 89 -2.59 -14.26 -1.81
C LEU A 89 -3.19 -14.12 -3.23
N GLY A 90 -2.57 -14.71 -4.24
CA GLY A 90 -2.97 -14.60 -5.65
C GLY A 90 -2.48 -13.32 -6.34
N ILE A 91 -1.58 -12.59 -5.69
CA ILE A 91 -1.07 -11.32 -6.20
C ILE A 91 0.04 -11.58 -7.22
N THR A 92 -0.03 -10.92 -8.35
CA THR A 92 1.04 -10.93 -9.36
C THR A 92 2.14 -9.94 -8.97
N ILE A 93 3.37 -10.43 -8.90
CA ILE A 93 4.53 -9.61 -8.60
C ILE A 93 5.03 -8.95 -9.90
N SER A 94 5.18 -7.62 -9.85
CA SER A 94 5.72 -6.81 -10.95
C SER A 94 6.94 -6.06 -10.43
N PRO A 95 8.16 -6.62 -10.56
CA PRO A 95 9.35 -5.90 -10.14
C PRO A 95 9.52 -4.64 -10.99
N SER A 96 10.01 -3.56 -10.39
CA SER A 96 10.45 -2.39 -11.15
C SER A 96 11.63 -2.79 -12.03
N TYR A 97 11.66 -2.32 -13.28
CA TYR A 97 12.82 -2.58 -14.14
C TYR A 97 14.03 -1.81 -13.58
N VAL A 98 15.17 -2.49 -13.57
CA VAL A 98 16.44 -1.87 -13.17
C VAL A 98 16.75 -0.74 -14.17
N GLY A 99 16.81 0.49 -13.67
CA GLY A 99 17.09 1.67 -14.51
C GLY A 99 15.86 2.44 -15.03
N GLU A 100 14.63 2.04 -14.71
CA GLU A 100 13.40 2.79 -15.02
C GLU A 100 12.72 3.30 -13.72
N PRO A 101 13.19 4.41 -13.14
CA PRO A 101 12.64 4.96 -11.90
C PRO A 101 11.16 5.39 -12.03
N GLU A 102 10.70 5.67 -13.25
CA GLU A 102 9.30 6.06 -13.50
C GLU A 102 8.28 4.98 -13.15
N CYS A 103 8.72 3.72 -13.04
CA CYS A 103 7.83 2.60 -12.77
C CYS A 103 7.15 2.64 -11.39
N ASN A 104 7.72 3.28 -10.36
CA ASN A 104 7.15 3.36 -8.99
C ASN A 104 6.87 4.81 -8.55
N GLY A 105 6.81 5.75 -9.48
CA GLY A 105 6.72 7.19 -9.22
C GLY A 105 5.55 7.62 -8.32
N VAL A 106 4.47 6.83 -8.23
CA VAL A 106 3.36 7.11 -7.31
C VAL A 106 3.79 6.88 -5.87
N ALA A 107 4.44 5.73 -5.59
CA ALA A 107 4.93 5.43 -4.25
C ALA A 107 6.06 6.38 -3.84
N GLU A 108 6.98 6.69 -4.74
CA GLU A 108 8.08 7.65 -4.49
C GLU A 108 7.56 9.04 -4.18
N ARG A 109 6.54 9.51 -4.91
CA ARG A 109 5.89 10.82 -4.65
C ARG A 109 5.25 10.84 -3.28
N PHE A 110 4.53 9.78 -2.90
CA PHE A 110 3.97 9.68 -1.58
C PHE A 110 5.06 9.69 -0.49
N MET A 111 6.14 8.93 -0.67
CA MET A 111 7.26 8.91 0.28
C MET A 111 7.92 10.29 0.44
N ARG A 112 8.03 11.05 -0.64
CA ARG A 112 8.49 12.44 -0.58
C ARG A 112 7.53 13.29 0.25
N THR A 113 6.23 13.22 -0.02
CA THR A 113 5.19 13.95 0.72
C THR A 113 5.21 13.57 2.20
N LEU A 114 5.31 12.28 2.53
CA LEU A 114 5.42 11.82 3.92
C LEU A 114 6.66 12.39 4.61
N LYS A 115 7.82 12.38 3.94
CA LYS A 115 9.06 12.95 4.49
C LYS A 115 8.92 14.45 4.77
N GLU A 116 8.49 15.21 3.77
CA GLU A 116 8.44 16.68 3.83
C GLU A 116 7.33 17.20 4.74
N GLN A 117 6.17 16.53 4.77
CA GLN A 117 4.98 17.01 5.47
C GLN A 117 4.73 16.33 6.82
N CYS A 118 5.51 15.31 7.16
CA CYS A 118 5.38 14.61 8.43
C CYS A 118 6.74 14.30 9.08
N LEU A 119 7.58 13.47 8.45
CA LEU A 119 8.76 12.93 9.13
C LEU A 119 9.79 14.01 9.50
N TYR A 120 10.01 14.99 8.64
CA TYR A 120 11.00 16.07 8.88
C TYR A 120 10.48 17.19 9.79
N LEU A 121 9.15 17.25 9.98
CA LEU A 121 8.52 18.27 10.82
C LEU A 121 8.39 17.83 12.28
N HIS A 122 8.64 16.54 12.60
CA HIS A 122 8.46 16.00 13.93
C HIS A 122 9.75 15.43 14.50
N ARG A 123 9.93 15.63 15.80
CA ARG A 123 10.89 14.90 16.62
C ARG A 123 10.13 13.83 17.39
N PHE A 124 10.30 12.58 16.97
CA PHE A 124 9.60 11.46 17.60
C PHE A 124 10.36 11.00 18.85
N THR A 125 9.68 10.93 19.96
CA THR A 125 10.27 10.40 21.22
C THR A 125 10.41 8.88 21.13
N SER A 126 9.36 8.19 20.61
CA SER A 126 9.31 6.72 20.55
C SER A 126 8.60 6.21 19.30
N LEU A 127 8.77 4.93 19.01
CA LEU A 127 8.07 4.27 17.90
C LEU A 127 6.54 4.26 18.05
N PRO A 128 5.95 4.05 19.26
CA PRO A 128 4.50 4.19 19.45
C PRO A 128 3.98 5.59 19.15
N GLU A 129 4.67 6.64 19.58
CA GLU A 129 4.31 8.02 19.28
C GLU A 129 4.40 8.29 17.77
N ALA A 130 5.50 7.89 17.14
CA ALA A 130 5.67 8.02 15.68
C ALA A 130 4.54 7.31 14.93
N ARG A 131 4.13 6.13 15.36
CA ARG A 131 2.99 5.40 14.77
C ARG A 131 1.71 6.21 14.85
N THR A 132 1.44 6.86 15.96
CA THR A 132 0.23 7.70 16.14
C THR A 132 0.26 8.91 15.21
N ILE A 133 1.37 9.65 15.19
CA ILE A 133 1.51 10.87 14.38
C ILE A 133 1.45 10.54 12.89
N ILE A 134 2.20 9.53 12.44
CA ILE A 134 2.20 9.07 11.05
C ILE A 134 0.81 8.56 10.66
N GLY A 135 0.14 7.83 11.53
CA GLY A 135 -1.22 7.34 11.29
C GLY A 135 -2.23 8.47 11.08
N THR A 136 -2.15 9.51 11.91
CA THR A 136 -2.97 10.72 11.76
C THR A 136 -2.69 11.44 10.43
N PHE A 137 -1.41 11.57 10.07
CA PHE A 137 -1.03 12.13 8.78
C PHE A 137 -1.60 11.33 7.61
N ILE A 138 -1.49 10.00 7.63
CA ILE A 138 -1.99 9.13 6.55
C ILE A 138 -3.51 9.20 6.44
N ALA A 139 -4.23 9.21 7.57
CA ALA A 139 -5.67 9.36 7.56
C ALA A 139 -6.09 10.69 6.91
N ARG A 140 -5.40 11.77 7.26
CA ARG A 140 -5.60 13.09 6.65
C ARG A 140 -5.23 13.10 5.17
N TYR A 141 -4.10 12.49 4.79
CA TYR A 141 -3.66 12.39 3.39
C TYR A 141 -4.74 11.69 2.55
N ASN A 142 -5.22 10.54 2.96
CA ASN A 142 -6.24 9.82 2.21
C ASN A 142 -7.58 10.58 2.12
N ALA A 143 -7.98 11.28 3.19
CA ALA A 143 -9.27 11.92 3.28
C ALA A 143 -9.33 13.36 2.73
N GLU A 144 -8.23 14.12 2.81
CA GLU A 144 -8.24 15.56 2.61
C GLU A 144 -7.23 16.05 1.54
N TRP A 145 -6.18 15.27 1.22
CA TRP A 145 -5.13 15.73 0.31
C TRP A 145 -5.62 15.78 -1.12
N LEU A 146 -5.64 16.97 -1.71
CA LEU A 146 -6.07 17.17 -3.10
C LEU A 146 -4.91 16.87 -4.06
N ILE A 147 -5.13 15.95 -4.99
CA ILE A 147 -4.13 15.52 -5.96
C ILE A 147 -4.53 15.98 -7.35
N GLU A 148 -3.68 16.79 -7.96
CA GLU A 148 -3.91 17.39 -9.28
C GLU A 148 -4.18 16.32 -10.35
N ARG A 149 -3.38 15.27 -10.40
CA ARG A 149 -3.53 14.14 -11.32
C ARG A 149 -4.91 13.47 -11.24
N LEU A 150 -5.55 13.53 -10.08
CA LEU A 150 -6.89 12.98 -9.84
C LEU A 150 -8.01 13.99 -10.10
N GLY A 151 -7.69 15.11 -10.75
CA GLY A 151 -8.63 16.21 -10.95
C GLY A 151 -8.98 16.92 -9.65
N HIS A 152 -7.97 17.17 -8.81
CA HIS A 152 -8.11 17.78 -7.48
C HIS A 152 -9.07 17.03 -6.55
N ARG A 153 -9.15 15.70 -6.67
CA ARG A 153 -9.86 14.82 -5.74
C ARG A 153 -8.90 14.27 -4.70
N THR A 154 -9.45 13.87 -3.56
CA THR A 154 -8.70 13.14 -2.55
C THR A 154 -8.51 11.67 -2.96
N PRO A 155 -7.47 10.98 -2.44
CA PRO A 155 -7.29 9.55 -2.66
C PRO A 155 -8.54 8.73 -2.35
N ALA A 156 -9.15 8.97 -1.20
CA ALA A 156 -10.36 8.25 -0.78
C ALA A 156 -11.55 8.50 -1.75
N ALA A 157 -11.74 9.76 -2.19
CA ALA A 157 -12.79 10.09 -3.15
C ALA A 157 -12.53 9.47 -4.53
N ALA A 158 -11.29 9.46 -4.99
CA ALA A 158 -10.92 8.81 -6.25
C ALA A 158 -11.15 7.30 -6.20
N ARG A 159 -10.77 6.65 -5.09
CA ARG A 159 -11.04 5.22 -4.86
C ARG A 159 -12.52 4.92 -4.82
N ALA A 160 -13.31 5.70 -4.07
CA ALA A 160 -14.76 5.52 -3.98
C ALA A 160 -15.43 5.66 -5.36
N ALA A 161 -15.04 6.65 -6.16
CA ALA A 161 -15.55 6.85 -7.50
C ALA A 161 -15.21 5.67 -8.44
N ALA A 162 -13.99 5.13 -8.35
CA ALA A 162 -13.59 3.96 -9.12
C ALA A 162 -14.42 2.72 -8.77
N LEU A 163 -14.64 2.47 -7.48
CA LEU A 163 -15.46 1.36 -7.01
C LEU A 163 -16.93 1.51 -7.42
N ALA A 164 -17.48 2.73 -7.42
CA ALA A 164 -18.85 3.01 -7.82
C ALA A 164 -19.05 2.89 -9.35
N ALA A 165 -18.04 3.24 -10.13
CA ALA A 165 -18.06 3.12 -11.59
C ALA A 165 -17.85 1.68 -12.07
N TRP A 166 -17.43 0.77 -11.20
CA TRP A 166 -17.19 -0.61 -11.53
C TRP A 166 -18.52 -1.37 -11.73
N PRO A 167 -18.80 -1.97 -12.90
CA PRO A 167 -20.10 -2.56 -13.22
C PRO A 167 -20.47 -3.80 -12.38
N TRP A 168 -19.54 -4.28 -11.56
CA TRP A 168 -19.70 -5.44 -10.69
C TRP A 168 -19.58 -5.03 -9.22
N SER A 169 -20.56 -4.32 -8.70
CA SER A 169 -20.74 -4.27 -7.26
C SER A 169 -21.15 -5.67 -6.80
N LEU A 170 -20.17 -6.54 -6.57
CA LEU A 170 -20.37 -7.82 -5.93
C LEU A 170 -20.85 -7.53 -4.51
N THR A 171 -22.18 -7.53 -4.35
CA THR A 171 -22.79 -7.59 -3.02
C THR A 171 -22.27 -8.86 -2.35
N LYS A 172 -22.20 -8.88 -1.03
CA LYS A 172 -21.76 -10.06 -0.24
C LYS A 172 -22.51 -11.36 -0.62
N ARG A 173 -23.64 -11.27 -1.30
CA ARG A 173 -24.47 -12.41 -1.76
C ARG A 173 -23.86 -13.18 -2.94
N ASP A 174 -23.08 -12.51 -3.80
CA ASP A 174 -22.56 -13.16 -5.02
C ASP A 174 -21.26 -13.93 -4.80
N ARG A 175 -20.71 -13.88 -3.57
CA ARG A 175 -19.49 -14.66 -3.21
C ARG A 175 -19.75 -16.15 -2.96
N THR A 176 -21.00 -16.61 -3.03
CA THR A 176 -21.36 -18.01 -2.80
C THR A 176 -21.50 -18.85 -4.05
N VAL A 177 -21.14 -18.32 -5.23
CA VAL A 177 -21.27 -19.04 -6.50
C VAL A 177 -19.89 -19.45 -7.03
N ALA A 178 -19.69 -20.75 -7.05
CA ALA A 178 -18.81 -21.62 -7.82
C ALA A 178 -17.26 -21.47 -7.69
N PRO A 179 -16.56 -22.58 -7.49
CA PRO A 179 -15.10 -22.64 -7.67
C PRO A 179 -14.79 -22.48 -9.17
N GLY A 180 -14.28 -21.33 -9.59
CA GLY A 180 -13.91 -21.10 -10.98
C GLY A 180 -14.04 -19.66 -11.50
N SER A 181 -14.74 -18.77 -10.83
CA SER A 181 -14.88 -17.38 -11.30
C SER A 181 -13.72 -16.52 -10.80
N THR A 182 -12.89 -16.12 -11.71
CA THR A 182 -11.79 -15.20 -11.56
C THR A 182 -12.30 -13.82 -11.16
N ILE A 183 -12.07 -13.40 -9.92
CA ILE A 183 -12.24 -11.98 -9.56
C ILE A 183 -11.04 -11.24 -10.19
N VAL A 184 -11.29 -10.63 -11.33
CA VAL A 184 -10.34 -9.71 -11.94
C VAL A 184 -10.34 -8.45 -11.06
N ALA A 185 -9.35 -8.32 -10.19
CA ALA A 185 -9.02 -7.02 -9.63
C ALA A 185 -8.54 -6.17 -10.80
N ALA A 186 -9.41 -5.29 -11.25
CA ALA A 186 -9.21 -4.57 -12.47
C ALA A 186 -7.97 -3.73 -12.47
N ALA A 187 -7.11 -4.01 -13.42
CA ALA A 187 -6.30 -2.97 -14.01
C ALA A 187 -7.26 -2.10 -14.83
N ILE A 188 -7.55 -0.92 -14.35
CA ILE A 188 -8.15 0.14 -15.14
C ILE A 188 -7.06 0.64 -16.09
N PRO A 189 -7.36 0.85 -17.37
CA PRO A 189 -6.39 1.24 -18.39
C PRO A 189 -5.62 2.51 -18.04
#